data_ccd7be46c5024ca14e24dbf1ef2422be
#
_entry.id   ccd7be46c5024ca14e24dbf1ef2422be
#
_cell.length_a   1.000
_cell.length_b   1.000
_cell.length_c   1.000
_cell.angle_alpha   90.00
_cell.angle_beta   90.00
_cell.angle_gamma   90.00
#
_symmetry.space_group_name_H-M   'P 1'
#
loop_
_entity.id
_entity.type
_entity.pdbx_description
1 polymer ?
#
loop_
_entity_poly.entity_id
_entity_poly.type
_entity_poly.pdbx_seq_one_letter_code
_entity_poly.pdbx_strand_id
1 'polypeptide(L)'
;MSLAHVLAMSIAEIFGNFHLKTFAANNSHHNLFCGIAGYCGVLYFLVRSFALGGSLLWVSAMWEGMITVLGAGVAFFMLGERFSHPIQYIGILLAIVAMMMVHLGDKL
;
A
#
# COMPACT_ATOMS: atom_id res chain seq x y z
N MET A 1 8.83 -10.69 12.48
CA MET A 1 8.12 -9.65 11.74
C MET A 1 6.90 -10.20 11.09
N SER A 2 5.79 -9.52 11.21
CA SER A 2 4.55 -10.02 10.66
C SER A 2 4.26 -9.41 9.29
N LEU A 3 4.39 -10.23 8.26
CA LEU A 3 3.96 -9.86 6.91
C LEU A 3 2.46 -9.54 6.90
N ALA A 4 1.68 -10.21 7.75
CA ALA A 4 0.24 -9.97 7.86
C ALA A 4 -0.08 -8.53 8.29
N HIS A 5 0.71 -7.95 9.20
CA HIS A 5 0.51 -6.55 9.62
C HIS A 5 0.80 -5.57 8.49
N VAL A 6 1.86 -5.83 7.70
CA VAL A 6 2.18 -5.01 6.54
C VAL A 6 1.08 -5.11 5.49
N LEU A 7 0.57 -6.31 5.26
CA LEU A 7 -0.55 -6.52 4.33
C LEU A 7 -1.81 -5.79 4.79
N ALA A 8 -2.15 -5.89 6.08
CA ALA A 8 -3.31 -5.21 6.63
C ALA A 8 -3.18 -3.68 6.51
N MET A 9 -1.99 -3.17 6.80
CA MET A 9 -1.68 -1.75 6.66
C MET A 9 -1.83 -1.28 5.22
N SER A 10 -1.34 -2.08 4.28
CA SER A 10 -1.42 -1.78 2.84
C SER A 10 -2.87 -1.78 2.36
N ILE A 11 -3.67 -2.74 2.79
CA ILE A 11 -5.09 -2.80 2.44
C ILE A 11 -5.83 -1.58 3.00
N ALA A 12 -5.56 -1.19 4.25
CA ALA A 12 -6.16 -0.01 4.86
C ALA A 12 -5.80 1.26 4.09
N GLU A 13 -4.55 1.38 3.64
CA GLU A 13 -4.12 2.54 2.86
C GLU A 13 -4.77 2.58 1.49
N ILE A 14 -4.86 1.44 0.78
CA ILE A 14 -5.54 1.38 -0.52
C ILE A 14 -7.00 1.75 -0.37
N PHE A 15 -7.68 1.25 0.66
CA PHE A 15 -9.05 1.62 0.97
C PHE A 15 -9.17 3.14 1.17
N GLY A 16 -8.27 3.70 1.99
CA GLY A 16 -8.25 5.14 2.24
C GLY A 16 -8.01 5.95 0.96
N ASN A 17 -7.02 5.54 0.17
CA ASN A 17 -6.67 6.22 -1.08
C ASN A 17 -7.81 6.18 -2.08
N PHE A 18 -8.48 5.04 -2.22
CA PHE A 18 -9.63 4.89 -3.12
C PHE A 18 -10.73 5.88 -2.75
N HIS A 19 -11.11 5.95 -1.47
CA HIS A 19 -12.16 6.85 -1.02
C HIS A 19 -11.75 8.32 -1.11
N LEU A 20 -10.50 8.65 -0.80
CA LEU A 20 -10.01 10.02 -0.93
C LEU A 20 -9.98 10.47 -2.39
N LYS A 21 -9.62 9.58 -3.31
CA LYS A 21 -9.67 9.87 -4.74
C LYS A 21 -11.11 10.14 -5.19
N THR A 22 -12.05 9.34 -4.72
CA THR A 22 -13.48 9.52 -5.03
C THR A 22 -13.99 10.83 -4.43
N PHE A 23 -13.60 11.16 -3.20
CA PHE A 23 -13.94 12.44 -2.58
C PHE A 23 -13.43 13.62 -3.41
N ALA A 24 -12.19 13.56 -3.88
CA ALA A 24 -11.62 14.61 -4.70
C ALA A 24 -12.39 14.82 -6.01
N ALA A 25 -13.00 13.76 -6.53
CA ALA A 25 -13.78 13.84 -7.77
C ALA A 25 -15.20 14.36 -7.56
N ASN A 26 -15.87 14.01 -6.44
CA ASN A 26 -17.29 14.29 -6.25
C ASN A 26 -17.65 15.04 -4.96
N ASN A 27 -16.66 15.37 -4.12
CA ASN A 27 -16.84 16.07 -2.84
C ASN A 27 -17.83 15.38 -1.87
N SER A 28 -17.93 14.06 -1.94
CA SER A 28 -18.79 13.28 -1.05
C SER A 28 -18.16 13.15 0.34
N HIS A 29 -18.80 13.70 1.37
CA HIS A 29 -18.27 13.61 2.74
C HIS A 29 -18.16 12.17 3.24
N HIS A 30 -19.03 11.28 2.76
CA HIS A 30 -18.93 9.85 3.08
C HIS A 30 -17.56 9.29 2.68
N ASN A 31 -17.10 9.60 1.47
CA ASN A 31 -15.81 9.14 0.99
C ASN A 31 -14.65 9.76 1.77
N LEU A 32 -14.78 11.01 2.20
CA LEU A 32 -13.77 11.65 3.04
C LEU A 32 -13.63 10.91 4.38
N PHE A 33 -14.74 10.61 5.05
CA PHE A 33 -14.70 9.89 6.33
C PHE A 33 -14.15 8.47 6.16
N CYS A 34 -14.51 7.78 5.10
CA CYS A 34 -13.95 6.46 4.82
C CYS A 34 -12.44 6.52 4.57
N GLY A 35 -11.99 7.55 3.86
CA GLY A 35 -10.56 7.77 3.63
C GLY A 35 -9.79 7.99 4.92
N ILE A 36 -10.32 8.85 5.80
CA ILE A 36 -9.72 9.12 7.11
C ILE A 36 -9.68 7.84 7.95
N ALA A 37 -10.76 7.06 7.96
CA ALA A 37 -10.81 5.80 8.69
C ALA A 37 -9.74 4.82 8.19
N GLY A 38 -9.53 4.75 6.87
CA GLY A 38 -8.48 3.92 6.29
C GLY A 38 -7.10 4.30 6.78
N TYR A 39 -6.79 5.59 6.81
CA TYR A 39 -5.50 6.07 7.30
C TYR A 39 -5.34 5.89 8.81
N CYS A 40 -6.40 5.97 9.58
CA CYS A 40 -6.36 5.60 11.00
C CYS A 40 -5.98 4.13 11.17
N GLY A 41 -6.49 3.26 10.32
CA GLY A 41 -6.10 1.84 10.29
C GLY A 41 -4.62 1.66 9.95
N VAL A 42 -4.10 2.44 9.02
CA VAL A 42 -2.67 2.43 8.69
C VAL A 42 -1.83 2.75 9.92
N LEU A 43 -2.16 3.82 10.63
CA LEU A 43 -1.42 4.23 11.81
C LEU A 43 -1.47 3.16 12.90
N TYR A 44 -2.63 2.55 13.11
CA TYR A 44 -2.79 1.47 14.09
C TYR A 44 -1.86 0.29 13.77
N PHE A 45 -1.92 -0.21 12.55
CA PHE A 45 -1.10 -1.37 12.16
C PHE A 45 0.38 -1.04 12.10
N LEU A 46 0.73 0.21 11.75
CA LEU A 46 2.12 0.65 11.75
C LEU A 46 2.71 0.61 13.15
N VAL A 47 2.00 1.18 14.13
CA VAL A 47 2.43 1.17 15.52
C VAL A 47 2.52 -0.27 16.03
N ARG A 48 1.54 -1.11 15.71
CA ARG A 48 1.57 -2.54 16.09
C ARG A 48 2.77 -3.26 15.50
N SER A 49 3.11 -2.98 14.25
CA SER A 49 4.27 -3.60 13.61
C SER A 49 5.56 -3.27 14.34
N PHE A 50 5.73 -2.00 14.75
CA PHE A 50 6.91 -1.59 15.52
C PHE A 50 6.90 -2.18 16.92
N ALA A 51 5.72 -2.24 17.58
CA ALA A 51 5.59 -2.81 18.92
C ALA A 51 5.95 -4.29 18.96
N LEU A 52 5.74 -5.00 17.86
CA LEU A 52 6.08 -6.42 17.73
C LEU A 52 7.56 -6.65 17.31
N GLY A 53 8.37 -5.61 17.34
CA GLY A 53 9.79 -5.70 17.03
C GLY A 53 10.16 -5.44 15.59
N GLY A 54 9.23 -4.89 14.80
CA GLY A 54 9.51 -4.54 13.41
C GLY A 54 10.56 -3.46 13.29
N SER A 55 11.57 -3.67 12.41
CA SER A 55 12.51 -2.61 12.10
C SER A 55 11.89 -1.61 11.15
N LEU A 56 12.27 -0.34 11.28
CA LEU A 56 11.79 0.70 10.38
C LEU A 56 12.18 0.37 8.93
N LEU A 57 13.38 -0.13 8.73
CA LEU A 57 13.88 -0.45 7.39
C LEU A 57 13.05 -1.55 6.72
N TRP A 58 12.83 -2.66 7.44
CA TRP A 58 12.07 -3.79 6.89
C TRP A 58 10.59 -3.44 6.65
N VAL A 59 9.96 -2.82 7.67
CA VAL A 59 8.54 -2.46 7.58
C VAL A 59 8.31 -1.48 6.43
N SER A 60 9.16 -0.46 6.31
CA SER A 60 9.03 0.54 5.24
C SER A 60 9.23 -0.07 3.86
N ALA A 61 10.25 -0.90 3.69
CA ALA A 61 10.53 -1.52 2.40
C ALA A 61 9.41 -2.46 1.96
N MET A 62 8.92 -3.30 2.86
CA MET A 62 7.83 -4.23 2.56
C MET A 62 6.52 -3.49 2.31
N TRP A 63 6.25 -2.44 3.09
CA TRP A 63 5.03 -1.64 2.93
C TRP A 63 5.02 -0.92 1.59
N GLU A 64 6.12 -0.25 1.23
CA GLU A 64 6.21 0.45 -0.07
C GLU A 64 6.02 -0.51 -1.24
N GLY A 65 6.65 -1.69 -1.19
CA GLY A 65 6.48 -2.70 -2.23
C GLY A 65 5.04 -3.20 -2.31
N MET A 66 4.44 -3.50 -1.16
CA MET A 66 3.08 -4.01 -1.10
C MET A 66 2.05 -2.99 -1.58
N ILE A 67 2.21 -1.73 -1.17
CA ILE A 67 1.37 -0.61 -1.61
C ILE A 67 1.46 -0.44 -3.13
N THR A 68 2.64 -0.56 -3.69
CA THR A 68 2.85 -0.43 -5.13
C THR A 68 2.08 -1.52 -5.88
N VAL A 69 2.18 -2.77 -5.42
CA VAL A 69 1.49 -3.90 -6.05
C VAL A 69 -0.02 -3.76 -5.93
N LEU A 70 -0.51 -3.55 -4.71
CA LEU A 70 -1.96 -3.48 -4.46
C LEU A 70 -2.56 -2.22 -5.08
N GLY A 71 -1.87 -1.09 -4.97
CA GLY A 71 -2.32 0.16 -5.57
C GLY A 71 -2.40 0.09 -7.08
N ALA A 72 -1.38 -0.50 -7.72
CA ALA A 72 -1.38 -0.70 -9.16
C ALA A 72 -2.51 -1.64 -9.57
N GLY A 73 -2.74 -2.71 -8.82
CA GLY A 73 -3.84 -3.64 -9.10
C GLY A 73 -5.20 -2.98 -9.02
N VAL A 74 -5.46 -2.23 -7.96
CA VAL A 74 -6.73 -1.52 -7.79
C VAL A 74 -6.91 -0.47 -8.89
N ALA A 75 -5.88 0.32 -9.16
CA ALA A 75 -5.96 1.37 -10.18
C ALA A 75 -6.20 0.78 -11.56
N PHE A 76 -5.49 -0.29 -11.90
CA PHE A 76 -5.57 -0.92 -13.21
C PHE A 76 -6.92 -1.62 -13.43
N PHE A 77 -7.36 -2.43 -12.46
CA PHE A 77 -8.54 -3.27 -12.64
C PHE A 77 -9.85 -2.59 -12.25
N MET A 78 -9.85 -1.77 -11.20
CA MET A 78 -11.07 -1.16 -10.68
C MET A 78 -11.31 0.23 -11.23
N LEU A 79 -10.26 1.02 -11.41
CA LEU A 79 -10.38 2.40 -11.88
C LEU A 79 -10.08 2.55 -13.38
N GLY A 80 -9.59 1.49 -14.01
CA GLY A 80 -9.28 1.51 -15.43
C GLY A 80 -8.09 2.38 -15.80
N GLU A 81 -7.25 2.72 -14.83
CA GLU A 81 -6.08 3.55 -15.08
C GLU A 81 -5.02 2.77 -15.85
N ARG A 82 -4.32 3.48 -16.73
CA ARG A 82 -3.24 2.91 -17.53
C ARG A 82 -2.10 3.90 -17.60
N PHE A 83 -0.89 3.36 -17.62
CA PHE A 83 0.27 4.20 -17.88
C PHE A 83 0.35 4.52 -19.36
N SER A 84 0.94 5.69 -19.66
CA SER A 84 1.11 6.15 -21.04
C SER A 84 2.32 5.54 -21.74
N HIS A 85 3.27 4.98 -20.97
CA HIS A 85 4.52 4.44 -21.55
C HIS A 85 4.86 3.09 -20.92
N PRO A 86 5.29 2.10 -21.73
CA PRO A 86 5.63 0.76 -21.22
C PRO A 86 6.69 0.73 -20.12
N ILE A 87 7.63 1.69 -20.10
CA ILE A 87 8.68 1.75 -19.08
C ILE A 87 8.11 1.92 -17.68
N GLN A 88 6.92 2.51 -17.55
CA GLN A 88 6.26 2.70 -16.26
C GLN A 88 5.80 1.36 -15.67
N TYR A 89 5.39 0.42 -16.52
CA TYR A 89 5.08 -0.95 -16.09
C TYR A 89 6.32 -1.70 -15.65
N ILE A 90 7.45 -1.45 -16.31
CA ILE A 90 8.74 -2.02 -15.90
C ILE A 90 9.11 -1.53 -14.48
N GLY A 91 8.83 -0.26 -14.17
CA GLY A 91 9.06 0.29 -12.83
C GLY A 91 8.26 -0.46 -11.76
N ILE A 92 6.99 -0.77 -12.03
CA ILE A 92 6.16 -1.56 -11.12
C ILE A 92 6.76 -2.97 -10.92
N LEU A 93 7.20 -3.60 -12.00
CA LEU A 93 7.82 -4.92 -11.93
C LEU A 93 9.09 -4.89 -11.08
N LEU A 94 9.92 -3.87 -11.23
CA LEU A 94 11.13 -3.71 -10.43
C LEU A 94 10.80 -3.51 -8.94
N ALA A 95 9.73 -2.79 -8.62
CA ALA A 95 9.28 -2.63 -7.24
C ALA A 95 8.88 -3.97 -6.62
N ILE A 96 8.20 -4.81 -7.39
CA ILE A 96 7.81 -6.17 -6.95
C ILE A 96 9.05 -7.00 -6.67
N VAL A 97 10.02 -6.99 -7.58
CA VAL A 97 11.27 -7.74 -7.43
C VAL A 97 12.03 -7.25 -6.20
N ALA A 98 12.12 -5.93 -6.00
CA ALA A 98 12.80 -5.35 -4.85
C ALA A 98 12.15 -5.79 -3.53
N MET A 99 10.82 -5.79 -3.45
CA MET A 99 10.11 -6.27 -2.26
C MET A 99 10.40 -7.73 -1.98
N MET A 100 10.40 -8.57 -3.02
CA MET A 100 10.68 -9.98 -2.87
C MET A 100 12.11 -10.23 -2.37
N MET A 101 13.08 -9.44 -2.84
CA MET A 101 14.45 -9.53 -2.39
C MET A 101 14.59 -9.16 -0.92
N VAL A 102 13.92 -8.12 -0.47
CA VAL A 102 13.92 -7.71 0.95
C VAL A 102 13.32 -8.81 1.82
N HIS A 103 12.19 -9.38 1.39
CA HIS A 103 11.53 -10.45 2.13
C HIS A 103 12.40 -11.71 2.18
N LEU A 104 13.01 -12.09 1.07
CA LEU A 104 13.88 -13.25 1.00
C LEU A 104 15.11 -13.07 1.86
N GLY A 105 15.75 -11.90 1.83
CA GLY A 105 16.91 -11.59 2.64
C GLY A 105 16.66 -11.70 4.14
N ASP A 106 15.44 -11.39 4.58
CA ASP A 106 15.06 -11.51 5.99
C ASP A 106 15.08 -12.97 6.47
N LYS A 107 14.96 -13.92 5.54
CA LYS A 107 14.98 -15.36 5.85
C LYS A 107 16.38 -15.97 5.75
N LEU A 108 17.32 -15.26 5.13
CA LEU A 108 18.69 -15.76 5.00
C LEU A 108 19.48 -15.51 6.29
#